data_de16c68596990586cf450118eda64483
#
_entry.id   de16c68596990586cf450118eda64483
#
_cell.length_a   1.000
_cell.length_b   1.000
_cell.length_c   1.000
_cell.angle_alpha   90.00
_cell.angle_beta   90.00
_cell.angle_gamma   90.00
#
_symmetry.space_group_name_H-M   'P 1'
#
loop_
_entity.id
_entity.type
_entity.pdbx_description
1 polymer ?
#
loop_
_entity_poly.entity_id
_entity_poly.type
_entity_poly.pdbx_seq_one_letter_code
_entity_poly.pdbx_strand_id
1 'polypeptide(L)'
;MCIRDRFPGSFGSAYLYYVVPRVILFREEHTARVFVNQVDFISAAGSNEVNVHRLGGPYALVTGRCLMRFDKGKKQFTLLSVHAGETVESVSENTGFYFDCPADVPETPSPHADVLRVLRGPIAEELAKTYPAFAERVFGGI
;
A
#
# COMPACT_ATOMS: atom_id res chain seq x y z
N MET A 1 -0.17 31.45 -3.09
CA MET A 1 1.11 30.76 -3.24
C MET A 1 1.05 30.02 -4.58
N CYS A 2 1.93 30.35 -5.51
CA CYS A 2 1.84 29.84 -6.89
C CYS A 2 2.36 28.40 -6.94
N ILE A 3 1.52 27.46 -7.32
CA ILE A 3 1.88 26.03 -7.45
C ILE A 3 2.98 25.81 -8.52
N ARG A 4 3.17 26.79 -9.41
CA ARG A 4 4.17 26.74 -10.47
C ARG A 4 5.61 26.78 -10.01
N ASP A 5 5.88 27.22 -8.78
CA ASP A 5 7.23 27.39 -8.24
C ASP A 5 7.70 26.17 -7.42
N ARG A 6 6.93 25.06 -7.43
CA ARG A 6 7.29 23.83 -6.71
C ARG A 6 7.80 22.79 -7.68
N PHE A 7 9.04 22.37 -7.48
CA PHE A 7 9.54 21.16 -8.10
C PHE A 7 8.80 19.95 -7.53
N PRO A 8 8.45 18.92 -8.35
CA PRO A 8 7.92 17.67 -7.84
C PRO A 8 8.88 17.09 -6.80
N GLY A 9 8.46 16.93 -5.56
CA GLY A 9 9.26 16.40 -4.46
C GLY A 9 9.50 14.89 -4.54
N SER A 10 9.65 14.34 -5.73
CA SER A 10 9.68 12.90 -5.98
C SER A 10 11.07 12.31 -6.23
N PHE A 11 12.11 13.14 -6.36
CA PHE A 11 13.41 12.67 -6.81
C PHE A 11 14.03 11.60 -5.89
N GLY A 12 14.14 11.87 -4.59
CA GLY A 12 14.76 10.94 -3.64
C GLY A 12 13.97 9.64 -3.49
N SER A 13 12.68 9.74 -3.28
CA SER A 13 11.79 8.58 -3.13
C SER A 13 11.67 7.78 -4.43
N ALA A 14 11.60 8.43 -5.58
CA ALA A 14 11.57 7.78 -6.87
C ALA A 14 12.85 6.99 -7.13
N TYR A 15 14.02 7.55 -6.79
CA TYR A 15 15.29 6.86 -6.93
C TYR A 15 15.37 5.62 -6.03
N LEU A 16 15.03 5.74 -4.75
CA LEU A 16 14.99 4.61 -3.81
C LEU A 16 14.03 3.51 -4.29
N TYR A 17 12.89 3.89 -4.84
CA TYR A 17 11.91 2.96 -5.39
C TYR A 17 12.50 2.06 -6.49
N TYR A 18 13.44 2.57 -7.27
CA TYR A 18 14.08 1.81 -8.34
C TYR A 18 15.26 0.95 -7.90
N VAL A 19 15.92 1.28 -6.79
CA VAL A 19 17.10 0.54 -6.32
C VAL A 19 16.78 -0.48 -5.24
N VAL A 20 15.74 -0.24 -4.44
CA VAL A 20 15.30 -1.18 -3.41
C VAL A 20 14.63 -2.38 -4.07
N PRO A 21 15.12 -3.63 -3.86
CA PRO A 21 14.62 -4.80 -4.59
C PRO A 21 13.14 -5.13 -4.37
N ARG A 22 12.62 -4.81 -3.17
CA ARG A 22 11.23 -5.09 -2.77
C ARG A 22 10.65 -3.88 -2.06
N VAL A 23 9.77 -3.16 -2.72
CA VAL A 23 9.04 -2.03 -2.15
C VAL A 23 7.64 -2.48 -1.79
N ILE A 24 7.30 -2.42 -0.51
CA ILE A 24 5.93 -2.61 -0.05
C ILE A 24 5.26 -1.24 -0.04
N LEU A 25 4.21 -1.11 -0.81
CA LEU A 25 3.36 0.06 -0.84
C LEU A 25 2.30 -0.08 0.25
N PHE A 26 2.12 0.95 1.05
CA PHE A 26 1.08 0.97 2.09
C PHE A 26 0.17 2.17 1.92
N ARG A 27 -1.14 1.91 1.90
CA ARG A 27 -2.16 2.95 1.94
C ARG A 27 -3.39 2.44 2.69
N GLU A 28 -3.66 2.98 3.89
CA GLU A 28 -4.83 2.59 4.70
C GLU A 28 -6.14 2.80 3.93
N GLU A 29 -6.35 4.01 3.39
CA GLU A 29 -7.55 4.34 2.63
C GLU A 29 -7.58 3.61 1.29
N HIS A 30 -8.57 2.72 1.10
CA HIS A 30 -8.81 2.01 -0.14
C HIS A 30 -10.17 2.42 -0.72
N THR A 31 -10.14 3.40 -1.59
CA THR A 31 -11.32 3.96 -2.26
C THR A 31 -11.02 4.24 -3.72
N ALA A 32 -12.05 4.30 -4.57
CA ALA A 32 -11.91 4.66 -5.99
C ALA A 32 -11.31 6.07 -6.21
N ARG A 33 -11.35 6.94 -5.19
CA ARG A 33 -10.68 8.25 -5.21
C ARG A 33 -9.16 8.13 -5.07
N VAL A 34 -8.68 7.11 -4.36
CA VAL A 34 -7.24 6.87 -4.11
C VAL A 34 -6.65 5.96 -5.17
N PHE A 35 -7.35 4.87 -5.50
CA PHE A 35 -6.90 3.88 -6.49
C PHE A 35 -7.58 4.15 -7.83
N VAL A 36 -7.09 5.17 -8.53
CA VAL A 36 -7.62 5.63 -9.81
C VAL A 36 -7.04 4.85 -10.98
N ASN A 37 -7.76 4.83 -12.11
CA ASN A 37 -7.27 4.20 -13.34
C ASN A 37 -6.06 4.93 -13.93
N GLN A 38 -6.01 6.24 -13.79
CA GLN A 38 -4.93 7.07 -14.30
C GLN A 38 -4.62 8.20 -13.31
N VAL A 39 -3.34 8.43 -13.07
CA VAL A 39 -2.85 9.54 -12.24
C VAL A 39 -2.42 10.71 -13.13
N ASP A 40 -2.52 11.92 -12.59
CA ASP A 40 -2.08 13.13 -13.32
C ASP A 40 -0.56 13.22 -13.47
N PHE A 41 0.18 12.61 -12.53
CA PHE A 41 1.63 12.62 -12.52
C PHE A 41 2.20 11.33 -11.93
N ILE A 42 3.12 10.68 -12.66
CA ILE A 42 3.82 9.48 -12.21
C ILE A 42 5.15 9.88 -11.58
N SER A 43 5.23 9.86 -10.25
CA SER A 43 6.46 10.14 -9.51
C SER A 43 7.46 8.99 -9.54
N ALA A 44 6.98 7.75 -9.55
CA ALA A 44 7.78 6.53 -9.68
C ALA A 44 7.00 5.48 -10.46
N ALA A 45 7.49 5.10 -11.63
CA ALA A 45 6.85 4.08 -12.45
C ALA A 45 7.01 2.68 -11.84
N GLY A 46 5.96 1.86 -11.89
CA GLY A 46 5.98 0.48 -11.39
C GLY A 46 6.82 -0.48 -12.24
N SER A 47 7.11 -0.09 -13.49
CA SER A 47 7.90 -0.86 -14.44
C SER A 47 8.81 0.05 -15.24
N ASN A 48 9.89 -0.52 -15.77
CA ASN A 48 10.85 0.19 -16.61
C ASN A 48 10.74 -0.25 -18.06
N GLU A 49 11.36 0.53 -18.95
CA GLU A 49 11.62 0.13 -20.31
C GLU A 49 12.61 -1.06 -20.36
N VAL A 50 12.55 -1.86 -21.41
CA VAL A 50 13.32 -3.11 -21.55
C VAL A 50 14.83 -2.87 -21.50
N ASN A 51 15.29 -1.71 -21.96
CA ASN A 51 16.71 -1.32 -22.01
C ASN A 51 17.21 -0.65 -20.71
N VAL A 52 16.35 -0.48 -19.71
CA VAL A 52 16.71 0.16 -18.44
C VAL A 52 16.84 -0.90 -17.34
N HIS A 53 18.08 -1.13 -16.89
CA HIS A 53 18.37 -2.09 -15.84
C HIS A 53 18.11 -1.47 -14.45
N ARG A 54 16.92 -1.72 -13.89
CA ARG A 54 16.54 -1.33 -12.53
C ARG A 54 15.90 -2.51 -11.83
N LEU A 55 16.55 -3.04 -10.80
CA LEU A 55 16.12 -4.24 -10.09
C LEU A 55 14.97 -3.99 -9.10
N GLY A 56 14.84 -2.76 -8.63
CA GLY A 56 13.85 -2.35 -7.65
C GLY A 56 12.42 -2.28 -8.19
N GLY A 57 11.54 -1.76 -7.36
CA GLY A 57 10.15 -1.49 -7.69
C GLY A 57 9.14 -2.20 -6.78
N PRO A 58 7.86 -2.14 -7.14
CA PRO A 58 6.78 -2.66 -6.32
C PRO A 58 6.91 -4.17 -6.13
N TYR A 59 6.63 -4.60 -4.91
CA TYR A 59 6.58 -6.01 -4.52
C TYR A 59 5.20 -6.39 -4.03
N ALA A 60 4.63 -5.58 -3.15
CA ALA A 60 3.30 -5.77 -2.61
C ALA A 60 2.62 -4.43 -2.36
N LEU A 61 1.31 -4.44 -2.35
CA LEU A 61 0.45 -3.34 -1.92
C LEU A 61 -0.41 -3.85 -0.77
N VAL A 62 -0.30 -3.18 0.38
CA VAL A 62 -1.12 -3.41 1.57
C VAL A 62 -2.05 -2.22 1.72
N THR A 63 -3.34 -2.48 1.86
CA THR A 63 -4.35 -1.44 2.06
C THR A 63 -5.17 -1.72 3.31
N GLY A 64 -6.17 -0.91 3.62
CA GLY A 64 -7.14 -1.21 4.68
C GLY A 64 -8.12 -2.33 4.33
N ARG A 65 -8.14 -2.83 3.07
CA ARG A 65 -9.08 -3.86 2.61
C ARG A 65 -8.42 -5.16 2.17
N CYS A 66 -7.20 -5.09 1.64
CA CYS A 66 -6.59 -6.25 0.99
C CYS A 66 -5.06 -6.19 0.95
N LEU A 67 -4.49 -7.35 0.60
CA LEU A 67 -3.10 -7.51 0.21
C LEU A 67 -3.02 -7.92 -1.26
N MET A 68 -2.22 -7.20 -2.04
CA MET A 68 -1.93 -7.52 -3.43
C MET A 68 -0.44 -7.74 -3.65
N ARG A 69 -0.08 -8.58 -4.61
CA ARG A 69 1.28 -8.82 -5.09
C ARG A 69 1.47 -8.18 -6.46
N PHE A 70 2.58 -7.50 -6.66
CA PHE A 70 2.94 -7.00 -7.99
C PHE A 70 3.69 -8.06 -8.79
N ASP A 71 3.16 -8.41 -9.94
CA ASP A 71 3.83 -9.26 -10.92
C ASP A 71 4.60 -8.38 -11.91
N LYS A 72 5.93 -8.43 -11.83
CA LYS A 72 6.79 -7.63 -12.70
C LYS A 72 6.73 -8.08 -14.17
N GLY A 73 6.45 -9.35 -14.43
CA GLY A 73 6.34 -9.89 -15.79
C GLY A 73 5.06 -9.42 -16.47
N LYS A 74 3.95 -9.46 -15.76
CA LYS A 74 2.65 -8.99 -16.24
C LYS A 74 2.46 -7.49 -16.07
N LYS A 75 3.30 -6.82 -15.26
CA LYS A 75 3.20 -5.39 -14.89
C LYS A 75 1.88 -5.01 -14.23
N GLN A 76 1.33 -5.89 -13.43
CA GLN A 76 0.03 -5.69 -12.76
C GLN A 76 0.00 -6.31 -11.36
N PHE A 77 -0.99 -5.91 -10.59
CA PHE A 77 -1.25 -6.51 -9.28
C PHE A 77 -2.11 -7.76 -9.39
N THR A 78 -1.88 -8.71 -8.49
CA THR A 78 -2.73 -9.88 -8.25
C THR A 78 -3.22 -9.82 -6.81
N LEU A 79 -4.52 -9.98 -6.60
CA LEU A 79 -5.13 -10.04 -5.27
C LEU A 79 -4.69 -11.33 -4.57
N LEU A 80 -4.07 -11.21 -3.38
CA LEU A 80 -3.61 -12.35 -2.58
C LEU A 80 -4.57 -12.72 -1.46
N SER A 81 -5.12 -11.72 -0.78
CA SER A 81 -6.09 -11.92 0.29
C SER A 81 -6.92 -10.67 0.54
N VAL A 82 -8.10 -10.84 1.09
CA VAL A 82 -8.95 -9.77 1.61
C VAL A 82 -8.86 -9.74 3.13
N HIS A 83 -8.98 -8.57 3.75
CA HIS A 83 -8.95 -8.46 5.20
C HIS A 83 -10.30 -8.86 5.81
N ALA A 84 -10.29 -9.20 7.09
CA ALA A 84 -11.50 -9.61 7.81
C ALA A 84 -12.63 -8.57 7.67
N GLY A 85 -13.80 -9.05 7.24
CA GLY A 85 -14.97 -8.22 6.97
C GLY A 85 -15.02 -7.57 5.58
N GLU A 86 -14.00 -7.78 4.74
CA GLU A 86 -13.98 -7.31 3.35
C GLU A 86 -14.26 -8.45 2.38
N THR A 87 -14.71 -8.11 1.16
CA THR A 87 -14.97 -9.08 0.09
C THR A 87 -14.22 -8.69 -1.19
N VAL A 88 -14.11 -9.64 -2.12
CA VAL A 88 -13.50 -9.41 -3.43
C VAL A 88 -14.27 -8.32 -4.19
N GLU A 89 -15.60 -8.34 -4.10
CA GLU A 89 -16.47 -7.34 -4.71
C GLU A 89 -16.19 -5.95 -4.15
N SER A 90 -16.09 -5.84 -2.81
CA SER A 90 -15.76 -4.59 -2.11
C SER A 90 -14.40 -4.01 -2.58
N VAL A 91 -13.39 -4.87 -2.75
CA VAL A 91 -12.08 -4.46 -3.29
C VAL A 91 -12.20 -4.00 -4.74
N SER A 92 -12.93 -4.75 -5.58
CA SER A 92 -13.10 -4.43 -7.00
C SER A 92 -13.82 -3.12 -7.24
N GLU A 93 -14.91 -2.85 -6.51
CA GLU A 93 -15.68 -1.61 -6.60
C GLU A 93 -14.88 -0.37 -6.19
N ASN A 94 -13.88 -0.56 -5.32
CA ASN A 94 -13.04 0.53 -4.80
C ASN A 94 -11.67 0.64 -5.48
N THR A 95 -11.39 -0.16 -6.52
CA THR A 95 -10.14 -0.15 -7.28
C THR A 95 -10.39 0.29 -8.72
N GLY A 96 -9.86 1.44 -9.11
CA GLY A 96 -10.07 2.00 -10.45
C GLY A 96 -9.16 1.41 -11.53
N PHE A 97 -8.20 0.57 -11.20
CA PHE A 97 -7.33 -0.10 -12.16
C PHE A 97 -7.57 -1.61 -12.20
N TYR A 98 -7.17 -2.22 -13.29
CA TYR A 98 -7.28 -3.67 -13.45
C TYR A 98 -6.23 -4.42 -12.60
N PHE A 99 -6.66 -5.50 -11.97
CA PHE A 99 -5.80 -6.44 -11.24
C PHE A 99 -6.27 -7.89 -11.48
N ASP A 100 -5.33 -8.83 -11.38
CA ASP A 100 -5.67 -10.25 -11.44
C ASP A 100 -6.37 -10.68 -10.14
N CYS A 101 -7.51 -11.36 -10.29
CA CYS A 101 -8.25 -11.94 -9.17
C CYS A 101 -8.31 -13.46 -9.34
N PRO A 102 -7.61 -14.26 -8.52
CA PRO A 102 -7.77 -15.71 -8.50
C PRO A 102 -9.20 -16.13 -8.17
N ALA A 103 -9.60 -17.33 -8.59
CA ALA A 103 -10.92 -17.87 -8.28
C ALA A 103 -11.15 -18.11 -6.77
N ASP A 104 -10.08 -18.37 -6.03
CA ASP A 104 -10.09 -18.55 -4.58
C ASP A 104 -9.15 -17.53 -3.94
N VAL A 105 -9.74 -16.54 -3.26
CA VAL A 105 -9.02 -15.50 -2.54
C VAL A 105 -9.28 -15.69 -1.04
N PRO A 106 -8.28 -16.09 -0.26
CA PRO A 106 -8.43 -16.30 1.19
C PRO A 106 -8.58 -14.98 1.95
N GLU A 107 -9.13 -15.08 3.16
CA GLU A 107 -9.04 -14.01 4.14
C GLU A 107 -7.60 -13.89 4.66
N THR A 108 -7.14 -12.66 4.90
CA THR A 108 -5.83 -12.40 5.49
C THR A 108 -5.77 -12.95 6.91
N PRO A 109 -4.80 -13.82 7.24
CA PRO A 109 -4.69 -14.39 8.58
C PRO A 109 -4.57 -13.31 9.65
N SER A 110 -5.31 -13.47 10.74
CA SER A 110 -5.20 -12.59 11.89
C SER A 110 -3.82 -12.69 12.53
N PRO A 111 -3.24 -11.59 13.04
CA PRO A 111 -1.99 -11.61 13.76
C PRO A 111 -2.05 -12.50 15.01
N HIS A 112 -0.96 -13.16 15.34
CA HIS A 112 -0.85 -13.92 16.58
C HIS A 112 -1.04 -13.02 17.82
N ALA A 113 -1.56 -13.61 18.92
CA ALA A 113 -1.84 -12.90 20.15
C ALA A 113 -0.60 -12.16 20.72
N ASP A 114 0.59 -12.75 20.57
CA ASP A 114 1.84 -12.12 21.00
C ASP A 114 2.17 -10.85 20.23
N VAL A 115 1.92 -10.83 18.92
CA VAL A 115 2.09 -9.63 18.08
C VAL A 115 1.10 -8.56 18.50
N LEU A 116 -0.16 -8.92 18.70
CA LEU A 116 -1.20 -8.00 19.15
C LEU A 116 -0.89 -7.40 20.53
N ARG A 117 -0.36 -8.20 21.45
CA ARG A 117 0.07 -7.73 22.78
C ARG A 117 1.17 -6.66 22.67
N VAL A 118 2.18 -6.89 21.85
CA VAL A 118 3.27 -5.91 21.62
C VAL A 118 2.75 -4.65 20.93
N LEU A 119 1.88 -4.80 19.92
CA LEU A 119 1.28 -3.67 19.21
C LEU A 119 0.40 -2.81 20.13
N ARG A 120 -0.46 -3.44 20.94
CA ARG A 120 -1.41 -2.75 21.82
C ARG A 120 -0.82 -2.28 23.15
N GLY A 121 0.38 -2.71 23.49
CA GLY A 121 1.14 -2.29 24.66
C GLY A 121 2.26 -1.30 24.27
N PRO A 122 3.52 -1.72 24.37
CA PRO A 122 4.66 -0.81 24.25
C PRO A 122 4.71 -0.01 22.94
N ILE A 123 4.25 -0.58 21.81
CA ILE A 123 4.23 0.16 20.53
C ILE A 123 3.15 1.24 20.55
N ALA A 124 1.95 0.94 21.05
CA ALA A 124 0.87 1.90 21.15
C ALA A 124 1.24 3.07 22.08
N GLU A 125 1.87 2.80 23.23
CA GLU A 125 2.37 3.82 24.15
C GLU A 125 3.42 4.73 23.49
N GLU A 126 4.34 4.16 22.72
CA GLU A 126 5.36 4.94 22.03
C GLU A 126 4.78 5.79 20.89
N LEU A 127 3.82 5.23 20.14
CA LEU A 127 3.09 5.96 19.11
C LEU A 127 2.27 7.12 19.67
N ALA A 128 1.65 6.94 20.85
CA ALA A 128 0.86 7.99 21.49
C ALA A 128 1.69 9.24 21.82
N LYS A 129 2.98 9.10 22.09
CA LYS A 129 3.88 10.25 22.36
C LYS A 129 4.08 11.13 21.12
N THR A 130 4.11 10.53 19.94
CA THR A 130 4.39 11.25 18.67
C THR A 130 3.11 11.54 17.88
N TYR A 131 2.15 10.62 17.91
CA TYR A 131 0.90 10.67 17.12
C TYR A 131 -0.33 10.37 18.00
N PRO A 132 -0.66 11.24 18.98
CA PRO A 132 -1.71 10.95 19.96
C PRO A 132 -3.09 10.71 19.32
N ALA A 133 -3.49 11.53 18.36
CA ALA A 133 -4.78 11.36 17.68
C ALA A 133 -4.88 10.05 16.87
N PHE A 134 -3.78 9.60 16.30
CA PHE A 134 -3.72 8.31 15.62
C PHE A 134 -3.81 7.16 16.63
N ALA A 135 -3.06 7.22 17.72
CA ALA A 135 -3.06 6.18 18.75
C ALA A 135 -4.44 6.04 19.39
N GLU A 136 -5.10 7.15 19.72
CA GLU A 136 -6.48 7.16 20.23
C GLU A 136 -7.45 6.46 19.26
N ARG A 137 -7.40 6.81 17.98
CA ARG A 137 -8.27 6.23 16.95
C ARG A 137 -8.07 4.72 16.75
N VAL A 138 -6.82 4.26 16.80
CA VAL A 138 -6.45 2.87 16.45
C VAL A 138 -6.48 1.94 17.66
N PHE A 139 -6.05 2.43 18.83
CA PHE A 139 -5.89 1.61 20.02
C PHE A 139 -6.93 1.89 21.13
N GLY A 140 -7.75 2.93 20.96
CA GLY A 140 -8.87 3.20 21.85
C GLY A 140 -8.50 3.72 23.23
N GLY A 141 -7.66 4.72 23.32
CA GLY A 141 -7.24 5.37 24.57
C GLY A 141 -6.31 4.48 25.41
N ILE A 142 -5.05 4.84 25.44
CA ILE A 142 -4.03 4.25 26.33
C ILE A 142 -3.97 5.07 27.62
#